data_f6be5beb6f41ad61986a9d4690cb4c9d
#
_entry.id   f6be5beb6f41ad61986a9d4690cb4c9d
#
_cell.length_a   1.000
_cell.length_b   1.000
_cell.length_c   1.000
_cell.angle_alpha   90.00
_cell.angle_beta   90.00
_cell.angle_gamma   90.00
#
_symmetry.space_group_name_H-M   'P 1'
#
loop_
_entity.id
_entity.type
_entity.pdbx_description
1 polymer ?
#
loop_
_entity_poly.entity_id
_entity_poly.type
_entity_poly.pdbx_seq_one_letter_code
_entity_poly.pdbx_strand_id
1 'polypeptide(L)' 'VHAFRRRYRLSARESQITELILRGSGNREIAQALGITVMTTKKHLGRIFDKVGVDSRSQLMAKLG' A
#
# COMPACT_ATOMS: atom_id res chain seq x y z
N VAL A 1 -1.58 -4.46 -14.39
CA VAL A 1 -2.91 -4.88 -14.03
C VAL A 1 -2.92 -5.43 -12.62
N HIS A 2 -3.67 -4.78 -11.76
CA HIS A 2 -3.62 -5.07 -10.34
C HIS A 2 -4.97 -5.60 -9.88
N ALA A 3 -5.12 -6.92 -9.95
CA ALA A 3 -6.37 -7.58 -9.55
C ALA A 3 -6.77 -7.24 -8.12
N PHE A 4 -5.77 -7.02 -7.24
CA PHE A 4 -6.05 -6.67 -5.84
C PHE A 4 -6.73 -5.31 -5.70
N ARG A 5 -6.51 -4.37 -6.62
CA ARG A 5 -7.16 -3.05 -6.55
C ARG A 5 -8.68 -3.19 -6.59
N ARG A 6 -9.19 -3.99 -7.51
CA ARG A 6 -10.62 -4.22 -7.67
C ARG A 6 -11.17 -5.07 -6.52
N ARG A 7 -10.45 -6.12 -6.17
CA ARG A 7 -10.89 -7.06 -5.13
C ARG A 7 -11.09 -6.38 -3.78
N TYR A 8 -10.17 -5.49 -3.40
CA TYR A 8 -10.19 -4.84 -2.11
C TYR A 8 -10.66 -3.39 -2.17
N ARG A 9 -11.13 -2.95 -3.33
CA ARG A 9 -11.66 -1.60 -3.55
C ARG A 9 -10.64 -0.51 -3.19
N LEU A 10 -9.41 -0.73 -3.56
CA LEU A 10 -8.34 0.25 -3.32
C LEU A 10 -8.51 1.45 -4.26
N SER A 11 -8.26 2.64 -3.75
CA SER A 11 -8.20 3.83 -4.59
C SER A 11 -6.97 3.74 -5.50
N ALA A 12 -6.88 4.62 -6.49
CA ALA A 12 -5.72 4.69 -7.37
C ALA A 12 -4.43 4.87 -6.55
N ARG A 13 -4.45 5.78 -5.58
CA ARG A 13 -3.28 6.05 -4.73
C ARG A 13 -2.95 4.87 -3.84
N GLU A 14 -3.96 4.25 -3.24
CA GLU A 14 -3.76 3.05 -2.42
C GLU A 14 -3.16 1.91 -3.23
N SER A 15 -3.62 1.74 -4.46
CA SER A 15 -3.09 0.72 -5.34
C SER A 15 -1.62 0.98 -5.69
N GLN A 16 -1.27 2.24 -5.97
CA GLN A 16 0.12 2.62 -6.24
C GLN A 16 1.03 2.31 -5.05
N ILE A 17 0.58 2.66 -3.85
CA ILE A 17 1.34 2.42 -2.63
C ILE A 17 1.51 0.91 -2.39
N THR A 18 0.44 0.15 -2.55
CA THR A 18 0.48 -1.30 -2.40
C THR A 18 1.49 -1.92 -3.36
N GLU A 19 1.50 -1.48 -4.60
CA GLU A 19 2.44 -1.97 -5.59
C GLU A 19 3.89 -1.70 -5.18
N LEU A 20 4.17 -0.49 -4.68
CA LEU A 20 5.52 -0.15 -4.21
C LEU A 20 5.94 -1.00 -3.02
N ILE A 21 5.00 -1.29 -2.11
CA ILE A 21 5.26 -2.18 -0.98
C ILE A 21 5.65 -3.57 -1.48
N LEU A 22 4.93 -4.09 -2.45
CA LEU A 22 5.22 -5.42 -3.01
C LEU A 22 6.57 -5.48 -3.71
N ARG A 23 7.08 -4.33 -4.16
CA ARG A 23 8.43 -4.24 -4.73
C ARG A 23 9.51 -4.07 -3.67
N GLY A 24 9.14 -3.95 -2.40
CA GLY A 24 10.08 -3.80 -1.30
C GLY A 24 10.39 -2.38 -0.88
N SER A 25 9.64 -1.38 -1.37
CA SER A 25 9.86 0.02 -0.99
C SER A 25 9.46 0.28 0.45
N GLY A 26 10.27 1.06 1.16
CA GLY A 26 9.94 1.53 2.49
C GLY A 26 9.09 2.80 2.45
N ASN A 27 8.61 3.25 3.63
CA ASN A 27 7.72 4.41 3.70
C ASN A 27 8.36 5.68 3.13
N ARG A 28 9.64 5.89 3.40
CA ARG A 28 10.35 7.07 2.90
C ARG A 28 10.46 7.03 1.38
N GLU A 29 10.77 5.87 0.83
CA GLU A 29 10.87 5.68 -0.61
C GLU A 29 9.54 5.90 -1.29
N ILE A 30 8.47 5.39 -0.70
CA ILE A 30 7.11 5.58 -1.23
C ILE A 30 6.75 7.06 -1.22
N ALA A 31 7.02 7.74 -0.11
CA ALA A 31 6.73 9.17 0.02
C ALA A 31 7.47 9.97 -1.05
N GLN A 32 8.75 9.68 -1.29
CA GLN A 32 9.54 10.35 -2.31
C GLN A 32 9.02 10.06 -3.71
N ALA A 33 8.70 8.81 -3.99
CA ALA A 33 8.21 8.42 -5.31
C ALA A 33 6.89 9.09 -5.68
N LEU A 34 6.03 9.32 -4.69
CA LEU A 34 4.70 9.87 -4.91
C LEU A 34 4.59 11.36 -4.59
N GLY A 35 5.66 11.98 -4.10
CA GLY A 35 5.66 13.40 -3.76
C GLY A 35 4.76 13.73 -2.57
N ILE A 36 4.68 12.84 -1.60
CA ILE A 36 3.88 13.01 -0.39
C ILE A 36 4.76 12.86 0.84
N THR A 37 4.25 13.19 2.02
CA THR A 37 5.00 13.02 3.26
C THR A 37 4.95 11.57 3.74
N VAL A 38 5.90 11.21 4.63
CA VAL A 38 5.88 9.90 5.28
C VAL A 38 4.61 9.74 6.11
N MET A 39 4.17 10.80 6.76
CA MET A 39 2.94 10.76 7.56
C MET A 39 1.73 10.45 6.68
N THR A 40 1.62 11.07 5.53
CA THR A 40 0.53 10.78 4.58
C THR A 40 0.61 9.35 4.08
N THR A 41 1.83 8.86 3.82
CA THR A 41 2.04 7.47 3.44
C THR A 41 1.49 6.52 4.50
N LYS A 42 1.79 6.79 5.78
CA LYS A 42 1.30 5.97 6.89
C LYS A 42 -0.23 5.97 6.97
N LYS A 43 -0.87 7.12 6.71
CA LYS A 43 -2.33 7.19 6.70
C LYS A 43 -2.92 6.30 5.61
N HIS A 44 -2.33 6.33 4.44
CA HIS A 44 -2.76 5.44 3.35
C HIS A 44 -2.57 3.98 3.71
N LEU A 45 -1.44 3.65 4.36
CA LEU A 45 -1.18 2.27 4.79
C LEU A 45 -2.24 1.75 5.74
N GLY A 46 -2.69 2.58 6.68
CA GLY A 46 -3.75 2.20 7.59
C GLY A 46 -5.02 1.81 6.84
N ARG A 47 -5.41 2.60 5.87
CA ARG A 47 -6.59 2.33 5.04
C ARG A 47 -6.41 1.07 4.20
N ILE A 48 -5.22 0.87 3.63
CA ILE A 48 -4.92 -0.32 2.84
C ILE A 48 -5.04 -1.56 3.70
N PHE A 49 -4.43 -1.54 4.89
CA PHE A 49 -4.48 -2.67 5.81
C PHE A 49 -5.92 -3.01 6.20
N ASP A 50 -6.72 -1.99 6.48
CA ASP A 50 -8.14 -2.20 6.81
C ASP A 50 -8.90 -2.83 5.64
N LYS A 51 -8.69 -2.33 4.43
CA LYS A 51 -9.40 -2.83 3.26
C LYS A 51 -8.99 -4.25 2.89
N VAL A 52 -7.73 -4.58 3.04
CA VAL A 52 -7.20 -5.91 2.72
C VAL A 52 -7.44 -6.90 3.86
N GLY A 53 -7.60 -6.39 5.08
CA GLY A 53 -7.85 -7.24 6.24
C GLY A 53 -6.57 -7.81 6.83
N VAL A 54 -5.52 -6.99 6.89
CA VAL A 54 -4.22 -7.38 7.46
C VAL A 54 -3.80 -6.38 8.52
N ASP A 55 -2.87 -6.80 9.39
CA ASP A 55 -2.41 -5.97 10.50
C ASP A 55 -1.00 -5.44 10.31
N SER A 56 -0.28 -5.92 9.32
CA SER A 56 1.12 -5.53 9.14
C SER A 56 1.52 -5.56 7.67
N ARG A 57 2.65 -4.92 7.40
CA ARG A 57 3.26 -4.92 6.08
C ARG A 57 3.62 -6.34 5.62
N SER A 58 4.17 -7.15 6.54
CA SER A 58 4.52 -8.54 6.23
C SER A 58 3.31 -9.35 5.83
N GLN A 59 2.19 -9.17 6.53
CA GLN A 59 0.94 -9.85 6.18
C GLN A 59 0.41 -9.40 4.83
N LEU A 60 0.53 -8.11 4.52
CA LEU A 60 0.12 -7.57 3.23
C LEU A 60 0.92 -8.23 2.10
N MET A 61 2.23 -8.28 2.25
CA MET A 61 3.11 -8.88 1.26
C MET A 61 2.83 -10.37 1.08
N ALA A 62 2.59 -11.07 2.16
CA ALA A 62 2.28 -12.51 2.11
C ALA A 62 0.94 -12.77 1.40
N LYS A 63 -0.03 -11.87 1.60
CA LYS A 63 -1.36 -12.06 1.04
C LYS A 63 -1.45 -11.69 -0.44
N LEU A 64 -0.74 -10.65 -0.84
CA LEU A 64 -0.83 -10.08 -2.19
C LEU A 64 0.38 -10.38 -3.08
N GLY A 65 1.49 -10.75 -2.47
CA GLY A 65 2.74 -10.99 -3.18
C GLY A 65 2.84 -12.28 -3.96
#